data_e6a72295e2b315c384027799b658e2bf
#
_entry.id   e6a72295e2b315c384027799b658e2bf
#
_cell.length_a   1.000
_cell.length_b   1.000
_cell.length_c   1.000
_cell.angle_alpha   90.00
_cell.angle_beta   90.00
_cell.angle_gamma   90.00
#
_symmetry.space_group_name_H-M   'P 1'
#
loop_
_entity.id
_entity.type
_entity.pdbx_description
1 polymer ?
#
loop_
_entity_poly.entity_id
_entity_poly.type
_entity_poly.pdbx_seq_one_letter_code
_entity_poly.pdbx_strand_id
1 'polypeptide(L)'
;MSPETRARLSRFLREGRVSVLSTCTSRGEPHSSVMHYSCAAEAPGLFFSTDDRSAKARDCRENSRASVALGWSEVDWVTVQMRGALRALTLPEEVEAAKAAHYAVHPNARAFDKDPHTLFLRFEPDWVRFSDLAASPPVIEEMRLPAVKAD
;
A
#
# COMPACT_ATOMS: atom_id res chain seq x y z
N MET A 1 -2.37 11.15 -15.68
CA MET A 1 -1.73 9.86 -16.02
C MET A 1 -2.44 9.28 -17.23
N SER A 2 -1.69 8.94 -18.28
CA SER A 2 -2.18 8.34 -19.51
C SER A 2 -2.76 6.93 -19.31
N PRO A 3 -3.64 6.42 -20.19
CA PRO A 3 -4.15 5.05 -20.11
C PRO A 3 -3.03 3.99 -20.13
N GLU A 4 -1.99 4.20 -20.92
CA GLU A 4 -0.84 3.32 -21.03
C GLU A 4 -0.07 3.24 -19.71
N THR A 5 0.26 4.40 -19.12
CA THR A 5 0.96 4.47 -17.83
C THR A 5 0.12 3.87 -16.70
N ARG A 6 -1.22 4.02 -16.73
CA ARG A 6 -2.12 3.35 -15.77
C ARG A 6 -2.07 1.83 -15.88
N ALA A 7 -2.02 1.30 -17.09
CA ALA A 7 -1.90 -0.15 -17.31
C ALA A 7 -0.54 -0.67 -16.81
N ARG A 8 0.55 0.07 -17.05
CA ARG A 8 1.89 -0.24 -16.51
C ARG A 8 1.92 -0.19 -14.99
N LEU A 9 1.35 0.85 -14.39
CA LEU A 9 1.20 0.99 -12.94
C LEU A 9 0.46 -0.21 -12.34
N SER A 10 -0.71 -0.56 -12.90
CA SER A 10 -1.51 -1.69 -12.41
C SER A 10 -0.74 -3.01 -12.45
N ARG A 11 -0.03 -3.28 -13.54
CA ARG A 11 0.83 -4.46 -13.66
C ARG A 11 1.95 -4.45 -12.64
N PHE A 12 2.67 -3.32 -12.53
CA PHE A 12 3.79 -3.15 -11.60
C PHE A 12 3.37 -3.41 -10.14
N LEU A 13 2.20 -2.89 -9.73
CA LEU A 13 1.66 -3.13 -8.39
C LEU A 13 1.30 -4.60 -8.16
N ARG A 14 0.74 -5.28 -9.16
CA ARG A 14 0.34 -6.71 -9.05
C ARG A 14 1.53 -7.66 -9.05
N GLU A 15 2.61 -7.33 -9.73
CA GLU A 15 3.84 -8.13 -9.79
C GLU A 15 4.74 -7.90 -8.56
N GLY A 16 4.71 -6.70 -7.98
CA GLY A 16 5.45 -6.35 -6.78
C GLY A 16 4.92 -7.07 -5.53
N ARG A 17 5.77 -7.17 -4.50
CA ARG A 17 5.45 -7.86 -3.24
C ARG A 17 5.84 -7.07 -2.01
N VAL A 18 6.77 -6.15 -2.13
CA VAL A 18 7.38 -5.41 -1.03
C VAL A 18 7.30 -3.92 -1.30
N SER A 19 7.01 -3.17 -0.26
CA SER A 19 6.98 -1.71 -0.27
C SER A 19 7.53 -1.14 1.03
N VAL A 20 7.79 0.15 1.03
CA VAL A 20 7.97 0.93 2.25
C VAL A 20 6.65 1.62 2.56
N LEU A 21 6.04 1.28 3.69
CA LEU A 21 4.88 1.96 4.25
C LEU A 21 5.37 2.96 5.29
N SER A 22 5.01 4.23 5.12
CA SER A 22 5.33 5.29 6.07
C SER A 22 4.05 5.81 6.71
N THR A 23 4.05 5.86 8.04
CA THR A 23 2.99 6.42 8.88
C THR A 23 3.55 7.59 9.68
N CYS A 24 2.71 8.36 10.33
CA CYS A 24 3.13 9.37 11.27
C CYS A 24 2.19 9.45 12.47
N THR A 25 2.73 9.80 13.61
CA THR A 25 1.94 10.04 14.82
C THR A 25 1.06 11.28 14.67
N SER A 26 0.13 11.51 15.61
CA SER A 26 -0.67 12.74 15.69
C SER A 26 0.21 14.00 15.84
N ARG A 27 1.47 13.86 16.31
CA ARG A 27 2.44 14.95 16.43
C ARG A 27 3.31 15.14 15.18
N GLY A 28 3.11 14.32 14.13
CA GLY A 28 3.85 14.42 12.88
C GLY A 28 5.22 13.70 12.91
N GLU A 29 5.49 12.83 13.90
CA GLU A 29 6.71 12.03 13.95
C GLU A 29 6.60 10.88 12.92
N PRO A 30 7.49 10.82 11.90
CA PRO A 30 7.39 9.83 10.85
C PRO A 30 7.97 8.48 11.30
N HIS A 31 7.35 7.40 10.81
CA HIS A 31 7.82 6.03 10.98
C HIS A 31 7.69 5.28 9.66
N SER A 32 8.72 4.55 9.23
CA SER A 32 8.74 3.78 7.99
C SER A 32 9.01 2.31 8.26
N SER A 33 8.30 1.44 7.57
CA SER A 33 8.45 -0.02 7.68
C SER A 33 8.50 -0.65 6.29
N VAL A 34 9.40 -1.60 6.09
CA VAL A 34 9.34 -2.49 4.92
C VAL A 34 8.22 -3.50 5.15
N MET A 35 7.31 -3.60 4.20
CA MET A 35 6.09 -4.40 4.33
C MET A 35 5.81 -5.23 3.08
N HIS A 36 5.37 -6.46 3.26
CA HIS A 36 4.66 -7.17 2.21
C HIS A 36 3.30 -6.51 1.99
N TYR A 37 2.89 -6.42 0.72
CA TYR A 37 1.57 -5.91 0.36
C TYR A 37 0.86 -6.82 -0.64
N SER A 38 -0.45 -6.67 -0.75
CA SER A 38 -1.26 -7.19 -1.83
C SER A 38 -2.17 -6.10 -2.37
N CYS A 39 -2.60 -6.22 -3.63
CA CYS A 39 -3.50 -5.25 -4.23
C CYS A 39 -4.94 -5.50 -3.78
N ALA A 40 -5.67 -4.43 -3.51
CA ALA A 40 -7.12 -4.47 -3.45
C ALA A 40 -7.73 -4.72 -4.85
N ALA A 41 -8.98 -5.16 -4.90
CA ALA A 41 -9.67 -5.37 -6.18
C ALA A 41 -9.72 -4.07 -7.00
N GLU A 42 -9.99 -2.96 -6.32
CA GLU A 42 -9.94 -1.62 -6.91
C GLU A 42 -8.52 -1.08 -6.77
N ALA A 43 -7.75 -1.19 -7.82
CA ALA A 43 -6.43 -0.58 -7.88
C ALA A 43 -6.54 0.95 -7.93
N PRO A 44 -5.62 1.67 -7.32
CA PRO A 44 -4.34 1.23 -6.76
C PRO A 44 -4.33 0.99 -5.25
N GLY A 45 -5.45 0.63 -4.64
CA GLY A 45 -5.51 0.31 -3.20
C GLY A 45 -4.67 -0.89 -2.80
N LEU A 46 -4.11 -0.86 -1.59
CA LEU A 46 -3.23 -1.91 -1.07
C LEU A 46 -3.72 -2.43 0.27
N PHE A 47 -3.49 -3.73 0.50
CA PHE A 47 -3.66 -4.38 1.80
C PHE A 47 -2.29 -4.71 2.42
N PHE A 48 -2.22 -4.59 3.74
CA PHE A 48 -1.08 -4.98 4.56
C PHE A 48 -1.56 -5.85 5.72
N SER A 49 -0.72 -6.78 6.16
CA SER A 49 -0.91 -7.55 7.39
C SER A 49 0.16 -7.16 8.40
N THR A 50 -0.21 -6.94 9.65
CA THR A 50 0.71 -6.54 10.73
C THR A 50 0.20 -7.01 12.09
N ASP A 51 1.03 -6.86 13.14
CA ASP A 51 0.62 -6.99 14.53
C ASP A 51 -0.10 -5.71 14.99
N ASP A 52 -1.22 -5.84 15.68
CA ASP A 52 -2.06 -4.73 16.16
C ASP A 52 -1.36 -3.84 17.20
N ARG A 53 -0.26 -4.33 17.79
CA ARG A 53 0.60 -3.61 18.74
C ARG A 53 1.76 -2.87 18.06
N SER A 54 1.92 -3.01 16.75
CA SER A 54 3.00 -2.37 16.00
C SER A 54 2.84 -0.84 15.97
N ALA A 55 3.96 -0.11 15.74
CA ALA A 55 3.94 1.34 15.64
C ALA A 55 2.96 1.82 14.56
N LYS A 56 2.99 1.21 13.35
CA LYS A 56 2.09 1.57 12.25
C LYS A 56 0.60 1.36 12.57
N ALA A 57 0.28 0.32 13.38
CA ALA A 57 -1.08 0.08 13.84
C ALA A 57 -1.54 1.12 14.85
N ARG A 58 -0.65 1.60 15.72
CA ARG A 58 -0.95 2.72 16.63
C ARG A 58 -1.10 4.03 15.86
N ASP A 59 -0.15 4.34 14.99
CA ASP A 59 -0.12 5.58 14.22
C ASP A 59 -1.40 5.76 13.40
N CYS A 60 -1.84 4.72 12.67
CA CYS A 60 -3.02 4.83 11.81
C CYS A 60 -4.35 5.03 12.57
N ARG A 61 -4.41 4.70 13.88
CA ARG A 61 -5.57 5.00 14.72
C ARG A 61 -5.66 6.47 15.10
N GLU A 62 -4.52 7.15 15.19
CA GLU A 62 -4.43 8.56 15.58
C GLU A 62 -4.37 9.47 14.35
N ASN A 63 -3.74 9.02 13.28
CA ASN A 63 -3.53 9.76 12.06
C ASN A 63 -3.56 8.82 10.85
N SER A 64 -4.61 8.89 10.07
CA SER A 64 -4.79 8.04 8.89
C SER A 64 -3.85 8.39 7.73
N ARG A 65 -3.14 9.52 7.76
CA ARG A 65 -2.25 9.92 6.66
C ARG A 65 -1.03 9.00 6.59
N ALA A 66 -0.83 8.45 5.40
CA ALA A 66 0.27 7.53 5.12
C ALA A 66 0.83 7.75 3.71
N SER A 67 2.02 7.24 3.50
CA SER A 67 2.60 7.15 2.16
C SER A 67 3.20 5.77 1.91
N VAL A 68 3.24 5.38 0.65
CA VAL A 68 3.83 4.13 0.19
C VAL A 68 4.80 4.41 -0.93
N ALA A 69 5.99 3.81 -0.84
CA ALA A 69 6.98 3.81 -1.91
C ALA A 69 7.36 2.37 -2.25
N LEU A 70 7.46 2.07 -3.53
CA LEU A 70 7.85 0.74 -4.01
C LEU A 70 8.60 0.83 -5.35
N GLY A 71 9.33 -0.23 -5.66
CA GLY A 71 10.20 -0.31 -6.81
C GLY A 71 11.61 0.18 -6.51
N TRP A 72 12.33 0.47 -7.59
CA TRP A 72 13.74 0.85 -7.64
C TRP A 72 14.70 -0.32 -7.36
N SER A 73 15.49 -0.61 -8.35
CA SER A 73 16.67 -1.46 -8.25
C SER A 73 17.78 -0.86 -9.12
N GLU A 74 18.97 -1.38 -9.03
CA GLU A 74 20.10 -0.94 -9.90
C GLU A 74 19.88 -1.29 -11.39
N VAL A 75 18.99 -2.22 -11.66
CA VAL A 75 18.66 -2.70 -13.02
C VAL A 75 17.36 -2.09 -13.53
N ASP A 76 16.39 -1.90 -12.64
CA ASP A 76 15.05 -1.41 -12.97
C ASP A 76 14.77 -0.10 -12.23
N TRP A 77 14.75 1.00 -12.98
CA TRP A 77 14.58 2.36 -12.48
C TRP A 77 13.10 2.79 -12.49
N VAL A 78 12.21 1.84 -12.26
CA VAL A 78 10.79 2.10 -12.08
C VAL A 78 10.48 2.27 -10.60
N THR A 79 9.74 3.31 -10.26
CA THR A 79 9.25 3.54 -8.89
C THR A 79 7.82 4.05 -8.89
N VAL A 80 7.09 3.67 -7.85
CA VAL A 80 5.76 4.21 -7.56
C VAL A 80 5.78 4.84 -6.18
N GLN A 81 5.26 6.06 -6.10
CA GLN A 81 5.05 6.79 -4.86
C GLN A 81 3.58 7.10 -4.71
N MET A 82 3.04 6.88 -3.52
CA MET A 82 1.62 7.13 -3.23
C MET A 82 1.47 7.87 -1.90
N ARG A 83 0.46 8.73 -1.82
CA ARG A 83 -0.02 9.32 -0.57
C ARG A 83 -1.50 9.01 -0.44
N GLY A 84 -1.98 8.85 0.77
CA GLY A 84 -3.38 8.51 0.98
C GLY A 84 -3.72 8.30 2.45
N ALA A 85 -4.81 7.57 2.65
CA ALA A 85 -5.28 7.16 3.97
C ALA A 85 -4.98 5.68 4.22
N LEU A 86 -4.55 5.38 5.44
CA LEU A 86 -4.38 4.03 5.97
C LEU A 86 -5.40 3.83 7.09
N ARG A 87 -6.14 2.73 7.05
CA ARG A 87 -7.08 2.37 8.11
C ARG A 87 -6.99 0.90 8.47
N ALA A 88 -7.31 0.57 9.71
CA ALA A 88 -7.54 -0.79 10.14
C ALA A 88 -8.87 -1.30 9.58
N LEU A 89 -8.89 -2.57 9.15
CA LEU A 89 -10.11 -3.24 8.73
C LEU A 89 -10.81 -3.85 9.94
N THR A 90 -12.09 -3.56 10.09
CA THR A 90 -12.93 -4.03 11.21
C THR A 90 -14.17 -4.80 10.75
N LEU A 91 -14.63 -4.57 9.53
CA LEU A 91 -15.78 -5.28 8.98
C LEU A 91 -15.34 -6.68 8.51
N PRO A 92 -16.04 -7.75 8.94
CA PRO A 92 -15.64 -9.13 8.62
C PRO A 92 -15.46 -9.38 7.13
N GLU A 93 -16.33 -8.86 6.28
CA GLU A 93 -16.25 -9.01 4.83
C GLU A 93 -15.01 -8.34 4.22
N GLU A 94 -14.60 -7.18 4.75
CA GLU A 94 -13.38 -6.51 4.31
C GLU A 94 -12.13 -7.27 4.75
N VAL A 95 -12.12 -7.80 5.97
CA VAL A 95 -11.04 -8.61 6.51
C VAL A 95 -10.86 -9.88 5.68
N GLU A 96 -11.95 -10.58 5.36
CA GLU A 96 -11.89 -11.80 4.53
C GLU A 96 -11.43 -11.51 3.10
N ALA A 97 -11.84 -10.39 2.50
CA ALA A 97 -11.35 -9.97 1.19
C ALA A 97 -9.84 -9.67 1.22
N ALA A 98 -9.37 -8.98 2.27
CA ALA A 98 -7.95 -8.68 2.46
C ALA A 98 -7.12 -9.95 2.69
N LYS A 99 -7.60 -10.89 3.51
CA LYS A 99 -7.00 -12.21 3.73
C LYS A 99 -6.87 -12.98 2.41
N ALA A 100 -7.97 -13.08 1.65
CA ALA A 100 -7.98 -13.77 0.37
C ALA A 100 -6.92 -13.20 -0.59
N ALA A 101 -6.90 -11.87 -0.77
CA ALA A 101 -5.93 -11.19 -1.61
C ALA A 101 -4.48 -11.36 -1.10
N HIS A 102 -4.26 -11.21 0.21
CA HIS A 102 -2.92 -11.26 0.80
C HIS A 102 -2.33 -12.67 0.77
N TYR A 103 -3.11 -13.68 1.16
CA TYR A 103 -2.64 -15.06 1.20
C TYR A 103 -2.50 -15.70 -0.18
N ALA A 104 -3.14 -15.16 -1.22
CA ALA A 104 -2.92 -15.60 -2.60
C ALA A 104 -1.50 -15.30 -3.08
N VAL A 105 -0.92 -14.18 -2.64
CA VAL A 105 0.42 -13.72 -3.06
C VAL A 105 1.50 -13.94 -1.99
N HIS A 106 1.11 -14.13 -0.73
CA HIS A 106 1.97 -14.39 0.43
C HIS A 106 1.49 -15.61 1.22
N PRO A 107 1.60 -16.84 0.68
CA PRO A 107 1.04 -18.05 1.32
C PRO A 107 1.59 -18.31 2.72
N ASN A 108 2.84 -17.93 3.01
CA ASN A 108 3.47 -18.09 4.32
C ASN A 108 2.81 -17.21 5.40
N ALA A 109 2.14 -16.11 5.02
CA ALA A 109 1.42 -15.27 5.97
C ALA A 109 0.21 -15.97 6.61
N ARG A 110 -0.28 -17.09 6.03
CA ARG A 110 -1.32 -17.94 6.64
C ARG A 110 -0.93 -18.49 8.01
N ALA A 111 0.34 -18.56 8.34
CA ALA A 111 0.80 -18.98 9.66
C ALA A 111 0.25 -18.09 10.79
N PHE A 112 -0.10 -16.85 10.46
CA PHE A 112 -0.64 -15.84 11.41
C PHE A 112 -2.16 -15.70 11.35
N ASP A 113 -2.86 -16.52 10.56
CA ASP A 113 -4.33 -16.37 10.34
C ASP A 113 -5.15 -16.52 11.63
N LYS A 114 -4.66 -17.34 12.56
CA LYS A 114 -5.32 -17.58 13.86
C LYS A 114 -4.74 -16.76 15.00
N ASP A 115 -3.73 -15.93 14.76
CA ASP A 115 -3.15 -15.07 15.77
C ASP A 115 -4.14 -13.92 16.06
N PRO A 116 -4.62 -13.75 17.32
CA PRO A 116 -5.57 -12.72 17.69
C PRO A 116 -5.01 -11.30 17.52
N HIS A 117 -3.69 -11.15 17.37
CA HIS A 117 -3.03 -9.88 17.13
C HIS A 117 -2.82 -9.56 15.64
N THR A 118 -3.19 -10.47 14.74
CA THR A 118 -3.12 -10.20 13.31
C THR A 118 -4.14 -9.15 12.90
N LEU A 119 -3.65 -8.03 12.41
CA LEU A 119 -4.45 -6.90 11.93
C LEU A 119 -4.23 -6.69 10.43
N PHE A 120 -5.31 -6.55 9.69
CA PHE A 120 -5.26 -6.11 8.29
C PHE A 120 -5.50 -4.61 8.19
N LEU A 121 -4.67 -3.95 7.38
CA LEU A 121 -4.76 -2.53 7.08
C LEU A 121 -5.08 -2.36 5.60
N ARG A 122 -5.89 -1.36 5.27
CA ARG A 122 -6.16 -0.91 3.89
C ARG A 122 -5.56 0.47 3.69
N PHE A 123 -4.76 0.60 2.64
CA PHE A 123 -4.25 1.87 2.16
C PHE A 123 -5.02 2.27 0.91
N GLU A 124 -5.55 3.49 0.90
CA GLU A 124 -6.32 4.08 -0.18
C GLU A 124 -5.63 5.37 -0.63
N PRO A 125 -4.97 5.36 -1.81
CA PRO A 125 -4.24 6.51 -2.29
C PRO A 125 -5.18 7.61 -2.80
N ASP A 126 -4.85 8.87 -2.49
CA ASP A 126 -5.43 10.07 -3.08
C ASP A 126 -4.51 10.73 -4.12
N TRP A 127 -3.25 10.28 -4.17
CA TRP A 127 -2.25 10.70 -5.14
C TRP A 127 -1.27 9.57 -5.44
N VAL A 128 -0.96 9.40 -6.72
CA VAL A 128 -0.02 8.40 -7.21
C VAL A 128 0.91 9.04 -8.23
N ARG A 129 2.20 8.76 -8.12
CA ARG A 129 3.25 9.08 -9.10
C ARG A 129 3.91 7.79 -9.57
N PHE A 130 3.92 7.58 -10.87
CA PHE A 130 4.68 6.55 -11.55
C PHE A 130 5.88 7.18 -12.24
N SER A 131 7.06 6.61 -12.06
CA SER A 131 8.29 7.07 -12.70
C SER A 131 9.03 5.88 -13.30
N ASP A 132 9.36 5.99 -14.59
CA ASP A 132 10.28 5.08 -15.29
C ASP A 132 11.42 5.94 -15.85
N LEU A 133 12.54 5.91 -15.16
CA LEU A 133 13.70 6.74 -15.49
C LEU A 133 14.62 6.04 -16.49
N ALA A 134 14.42 4.76 -16.78
CA ALA A 134 15.15 4.03 -17.83
C ALA A 134 14.53 4.24 -19.21
N ALA A 135 13.28 4.69 -19.31
CA ALA A 135 12.64 5.02 -20.57
C ALA A 135 13.31 6.24 -21.24
N SER A 136 13.26 6.29 -22.58
CA SER A 136 13.79 7.42 -23.35
C SER A 136 12.71 8.00 -24.26
N PRO A 137 12.17 9.20 -23.98
CA PRO A 137 12.44 10.02 -22.79
C PRO A 137 11.90 9.40 -21.50
N PRO A 138 12.40 9.79 -20.30
CA PRO A 138 11.86 9.32 -19.03
C PRO A 138 10.37 9.59 -18.90
N VAL A 139 9.64 8.60 -18.38
CA VAL A 139 8.20 8.72 -18.11
C VAL A 139 8.00 9.06 -16.64
N ILE A 140 7.42 10.22 -16.36
CA ILE A 140 7.04 10.65 -15.02
C ILE A 140 5.62 11.20 -15.10
N GLU A 141 4.66 10.46 -14.56
CA GLU A 141 3.26 10.84 -14.60
C GLU A 141 2.59 10.71 -13.23
N GLU A 142 1.68 11.61 -12.97
CA GLU A 142 0.91 11.66 -11.73
C GLU A 142 -0.59 11.54 -11.99
N MET A 143 -1.32 11.05 -10.99
CA MET A 143 -2.77 11.16 -10.93
C MET A 143 -3.22 11.50 -9.52
N ARG A 144 -4.33 12.23 -9.44
CA ARG A 144 -5.11 12.44 -8.23
C ARG A 144 -6.35 11.57 -8.27
N LEU A 145 -6.71 11.04 -7.14
CA LEU A 145 -7.90 10.22 -6.93
C LEU A 145 -8.79 10.93 -5.92
N PRO A 146 -10.10 10.67 -5.91
CA PRO A 146 -10.97 11.18 -4.85
C PRO A 146 -10.40 10.78 -3.49
N ALA A 147 -10.32 11.74 -2.59
CA ALA A 147 -9.94 11.43 -1.21
C ALA A 147 -11.03 10.54 -0.59
N VAL A 148 -10.62 9.41 -0.01
CA VAL A 148 -11.52 8.60 0.80
C VAL A 148 -11.82 9.40 2.06
N LYS A 149 -13.10 9.63 2.34
CA LYS A 149 -13.49 10.25 3.61
C LYS A 149 -13.08 9.30 4.73
N ALA A 150 -12.27 9.80 5.66
CA ALA A 150 -12.12 9.14 6.95
C ALA A 150 -13.49 9.22 7.63
N ASP A 151 -14.12 8.08 7.88
CA ASP A 151 -15.29 7.97 8.74
C ASP A 151 -14.89 8.17 10.20
#